data_a11eccdfb684b15b69a46e3521932353
#
_entry.id   a11eccdfb684b15b69a46e3521932353
#
_cell.length_a   1.000
_cell.length_b   1.000
_cell.length_c   1.000
_cell.angle_alpha   90.00
_cell.angle_beta   90.00
_cell.angle_gamma   90.00
#
_symmetry.space_group_name_H-M   'P 1'
#
loop_
_entity.id
_entity.type
_entity.pdbx_description
1 polymer ?
#
loop_
_entity_poly.entity_id
_entity_poly.type
_entity_poly.pdbx_seq_one_letter_code
_entity_poly.pdbx_strand_id
1 'polypeptide(L)'
;MTKAEIAKKVINDSGGIAKTSEFLAAGLYKSDIGKLVNDGLFERIRHGFYQLAGNLDITEAEYLSRLIPEGIVCVESALFHYGYTDFTPREWSIAVPRAVSQPKLKTVGVPFKAYYIQSDVYDLGKTQADFDGTTLSIYDKERTICDCF
;
A
#
# COMPACT_ATOMS: atom_id res chain seq x y z
N MET A 1 -23.40 16.63 11.31
CA MET A 1 -22.85 15.43 10.65
C MET A 1 -22.93 14.23 11.59
N THR A 2 -23.37 13.11 11.07
CA THR A 2 -23.32 11.86 11.81
C THR A 2 -21.90 11.31 11.87
N LYS A 3 -21.63 10.40 12.81
CA LYS A 3 -20.31 9.75 12.89
C LYS A 3 -19.98 8.99 11.61
N ALA A 4 -20.98 8.36 10.98
CA ALA A 4 -20.79 7.66 9.71
C ALA A 4 -20.37 8.62 8.59
N GLU A 5 -20.95 9.81 8.52
CA GLU A 5 -20.59 10.82 7.52
C GLU A 5 -19.18 11.35 7.73
N ILE A 6 -18.80 11.61 8.98
CA ILE A 6 -17.44 12.05 9.32
C ILE A 6 -16.44 10.97 8.91
N ALA A 7 -16.72 9.72 9.23
CA ALA A 7 -15.85 8.59 8.90
C ALA A 7 -15.71 8.41 7.38
N LYS A 8 -16.80 8.52 6.62
CA LYS A 8 -16.75 8.46 5.15
C LYS A 8 -15.88 9.57 4.57
N LYS A 9 -16.00 10.77 5.12
CA LYS A 9 -15.17 11.90 4.69
C LYS A 9 -13.68 11.62 4.95
N VAL A 10 -13.35 11.08 6.11
CA VAL A 10 -11.97 10.72 6.44
C VAL A 10 -11.40 9.73 5.43
N ILE A 11 -12.17 8.70 5.09
CA ILE A 11 -11.74 7.70 4.10
C ILE A 11 -11.55 8.34 2.72
N ASN A 12 -12.48 9.17 2.27
CA ASN A 12 -12.38 9.82 0.96
C ASN A 12 -11.19 10.78 0.88
N ASP A 13 -10.94 11.54 1.94
CA ASP A 13 -9.81 12.46 2.01
C ASP A 13 -8.46 11.72 2.07
N SER A 14 -8.48 10.46 2.49
CA SER A 14 -7.29 9.60 2.61
C SER A 14 -7.09 8.68 1.39
N GLY A 15 -7.75 8.95 0.28
CA GLY A 15 -7.59 8.16 -0.94
C GLY A 15 -8.32 6.82 -0.96
N GLY A 16 -9.27 6.61 -0.06
CA GLY A 16 -10.07 5.39 0.00
C GLY A 16 -9.68 4.41 1.09
N ILE A 17 -8.51 4.59 1.71
CA ILE A 17 -8.03 3.75 2.82
C ILE A 17 -7.60 4.67 3.95
N ALA A 18 -8.19 4.52 5.12
CA ALA A 18 -7.86 5.34 6.28
C ALA A 18 -7.31 4.51 7.43
N LYS A 19 -6.45 5.15 8.22
CA LYS A 19 -5.87 4.56 9.44
C LYS A 19 -6.72 4.92 10.64
N THR A 20 -6.67 4.08 11.67
CA THR A 20 -7.32 4.37 12.96
C THR A 20 -6.97 5.77 13.47
N SER A 21 -5.69 6.17 13.39
CA SER A 21 -5.23 7.48 13.85
C SER A 21 -5.93 8.64 13.12
N GLU A 22 -6.25 8.48 11.84
CA GLU A 22 -6.95 9.51 11.07
C GLU A 22 -8.39 9.68 11.53
N PHE A 23 -9.08 8.58 11.89
CA PHE A 23 -10.42 8.65 12.49
C PHE A 23 -10.40 9.32 13.86
N LEU A 24 -9.42 8.99 14.69
CA LEU A 24 -9.28 9.58 16.02
C LEU A 24 -9.01 11.08 15.93
N ALA A 25 -8.19 11.50 14.97
CA ALA A 25 -7.90 12.92 14.71
C ALA A 25 -9.16 13.69 14.27
N ALA A 26 -10.13 13.02 13.65
CA ALA A 26 -11.40 13.61 13.23
C ALA A 26 -12.46 13.64 14.36
N GLY A 27 -12.12 13.17 15.56
CA GLY A 27 -13.00 13.19 16.71
C GLY A 27 -13.80 11.89 16.94
N LEU A 28 -13.48 10.83 16.23
CA LEU A 28 -14.11 9.53 16.43
C LEU A 28 -13.35 8.72 17.47
N TYR A 29 -14.05 7.77 18.10
CA TYR A 29 -13.45 6.82 19.04
C TYR A 29 -13.29 5.43 18.38
N LYS A 30 -12.42 4.60 18.95
CA LYS A 30 -12.24 3.22 18.47
C LYS A 30 -13.55 2.41 18.49
N SER A 31 -14.41 2.64 19.50
CA SER A 31 -15.72 2.02 19.58
C SER A 31 -16.62 2.43 18.40
N ASP A 32 -16.54 3.67 17.95
CA ASP A 32 -17.30 4.15 16.79
C ASP A 32 -16.88 3.41 15.51
N ILE A 33 -15.58 3.23 15.31
CA ILE A 33 -15.03 2.51 14.17
C ILE A 33 -15.49 1.05 14.19
N GLY A 34 -15.40 0.39 15.34
CA GLY A 34 -15.84 -0.98 15.52
C GLY A 34 -17.33 -1.17 15.20
N LYS A 35 -18.16 -0.22 15.60
CA LYS A 35 -19.59 -0.24 15.32
C LYS A 35 -19.86 -0.11 13.82
N LEU A 36 -19.15 0.78 13.12
CA LEU A 36 -19.33 0.95 11.68
C LEU A 36 -18.88 -0.28 10.90
N VAL A 37 -17.86 -0.99 11.37
CA VAL A 37 -17.45 -2.27 10.77
C VAL A 37 -18.52 -3.33 11.01
N ASN A 38 -19.04 -3.44 12.23
CA ASN A 38 -20.10 -4.40 12.56
C ASN A 38 -21.40 -4.13 11.80
N ASP A 39 -21.71 -2.87 11.53
CA ASP A 39 -22.89 -2.46 10.75
C ASP A 39 -22.71 -2.71 9.23
N GLY A 40 -21.54 -3.16 8.80
CA GLY A 40 -21.28 -3.48 7.40
C GLY A 40 -20.96 -2.28 6.51
N LEU A 41 -20.76 -1.09 7.07
CA LEU A 41 -20.42 0.13 6.30
C LEU A 41 -18.96 0.19 5.93
N PHE A 42 -18.08 -0.34 6.77
CA PHE A 42 -16.63 -0.36 6.56
C PHE A 42 -16.11 -1.79 6.58
N GLU A 43 -15.02 -2.01 5.85
CA GLU A 43 -14.25 -3.24 5.89
C GLU A 43 -12.89 -2.97 6.49
N ARG A 44 -12.47 -3.86 7.38
CA ARG A 44 -11.12 -3.83 7.94
C ARG A 44 -10.19 -4.57 6.99
N ILE A 45 -9.22 -3.85 6.41
CA ILE A 45 -8.23 -4.44 5.50
C ILE A 45 -7.21 -5.24 6.30
N ARG A 46 -6.66 -4.61 7.33
CA ARG A 46 -5.80 -5.22 8.34
C ARG A 46 -5.89 -4.38 9.59
N HIS A 47 -5.23 -4.79 10.67
CA HIS A 47 -5.26 -4.04 11.93
C HIS A 47 -4.86 -2.57 11.70
N GLY A 48 -5.79 -1.68 12.03
CA GLY A 48 -5.58 -0.24 11.91
C GLY A 48 -5.87 0.38 10.54
N PHE A 49 -6.33 -0.40 9.54
CA PHE A 49 -6.64 0.11 8.20
C PHE A 49 -8.05 -0.27 7.78
N TYR A 50 -8.79 0.70 7.24
CA TYR A 50 -10.20 0.54 6.90
C TYR A 50 -10.52 1.17 5.55
N GLN A 51 -11.51 0.57 4.86
CA GLN A 51 -12.08 1.09 3.62
C GLN A 51 -13.60 1.01 3.67
N LEU A 52 -14.28 1.67 2.73
CA LEU A 52 -15.72 1.50 2.58
C LEU A 52 -16.01 0.09 2.07
N ALA A 53 -17.03 -0.56 2.66
CA ALA A 53 -17.42 -1.90 2.24
C ALA A 53 -17.86 -1.90 0.78
N GLY A 54 -17.37 -2.88 0.01
CA GLY A 54 -17.71 -3.03 -1.40
C GLY A 54 -17.04 -2.04 -2.34
N ASN A 55 -16.07 -1.25 -1.87
CA ASN A 55 -15.34 -0.34 -2.72
C ASN A 55 -14.34 -1.12 -3.59
N LEU A 56 -14.61 -1.16 -4.90
CA LEU A 56 -13.78 -1.84 -5.89
C LEU A 56 -12.89 -0.87 -6.68
N ASP A 57 -12.95 0.43 -6.37
CA ASP A 57 -12.23 1.45 -7.12
C ASP A 57 -10.78 1.66 -6.64
N ILE A 58 -10.38 0.99 -5.55
CA ILE A 58 -9.03 1.10 -5.01
C ILE A 58 -8.10 0.20 -5.82
N THR A 59 -7.08 0.81 -6.44
CA THR A 59 -6.09 0.06 -7.23
C THR A 59 -5.12 -0.69 -6.32
N GLU A 60 -4.44 -1.72 -6.88
CA GLU A 60 -3.41 -2.43 -6.14
C GLU A 60 -2.27 -1.50 -5.71
N ALA A 61 -1.91 -0.53 -6.57
CA ALA A 61 -0.89 0.46 -6.24
C ALA A 61 -1.28 1.30 -5.02
N GLU A 62 -2.56 1.68 -4.89
CA GLU A 62 -3.05 2.43 -3.75
C GLU A 62 -2.95 1.60 -2.46
N TYR A 63 -3.30 0.31 -2.50
CA TYR A 63 -3.11 -0.58 -1.36
C TYR A 63 -1.65 -0.66 -0.95
N LEU A 64 -0.74 -0.81 -1.91
CA LEU A 64 0.69 -0.89 -1.61
C LEU A 64 1.21 0.40 -1.00
N SER A 65 0.81 1.55 -1.53
CA SER A 65 1.25 2.84 -1.01
C SER A 65 0.81 3.08 0.44
N ARG A 66 -0.37 2.60 0.79
CA ARG A 66 -0.94 2.78 2.13
C ARG A 66 -0.48 1.73 3.12
N LEU A 67 -0.38 0.48 2.69
CA LEU A 67 -0.08 -0.65 3.59
C LEU A 67 1.41 -0.93 3.70
N ILE A 68 2.20 -0.60 2.69
CA ILE A 68 3.67 -0.73 2.69
C ILE A 68 4.28 0.58 2.19
N PRO A 69 4.18 1.68 2.96
CA PRO A 69 4.68 2.99 2.50
C PRO A 69 6.20 3.01 2.31
N GLU A 70 6.94 2.14 3.00
CA GLU A 70 8.38 1.98 2.84
C GLU A 70 8.77 1.12 1.65
N GLY A 71 7.82 0.46 0.97
CA GLY A 71 8.10 -0.45 -0.14
C GLY A 71 8.61 0.25 -1.39
N ILE A 72 9.54 -0.40 -2.09
CA ILE A 72 10.08 0.08 -3.37
C ILE A 72 9.84 -0.99 -4.43
N VAL A 73 9.17 -0.63 -5.52
CA VAL A 73 8.96 -1.55 -6.64
C VAL A 73 10.31 -1.94 -7.23
N CYS A 74 10.55 -3.25 -7.38
CA CYS A 74 11.87 -3.76 -7.76
C CYS A 74 11.76 -4.93 -8.74
N VAL A 75 12.89 -5.41 -9.18
CA VAL A 75 13.12 -6.55 -10.08
C VAL A 75 12.02 -6.72 -11.15
N GLU A 76 11.27 -7.80 -11.13
CA GLU A 76 10.31 -8.12 -12.21
C GLU A 76 9.24 -7.04 -12.42
N SER A 77 8.70 -6.46 -11.36
CA SER A 77 7.71 -5.38 -11.47
C SER A 77 8.31 -4.11 -12.05
N ALA A 78 9.56 -3.79 -11.68
CA ALA A 78 10.26 -2.64 -12.24
C ALA A 78 10.62 -2.89 -13.71
N LEU A 79 11.08 -4.10 -14.07
CA LEU A 79 11.35 -4.47 -15.45
C LEU A 79 10.11 -4.29 -16.32
N PHE A 80 8.97 -4.76 -15.85
CA PHE A 80 7.70 -4.63 -16.56
C PHE A 80 7.31 -3.16 -16.74
N HIS A 81 7.44 -2.36 -15.69
CA HIS A 81 7.13 -0.93 -15.74
C HIS A 81 7.97 -0.19 -16.78
N TYR A 82 9.26 -0.51 -16.88
CA TYR A 82 10.16 0.12 -17.84
C TYR A 82 10.08 -0.48 -19.25
N GLY A 83 9.26 -1.51 -19.46
CA GLY A 83 9.10 -2.14 -20.75
C GLY A 83 10.22 -3.07 -21.17
N TYR A 84 11.00 -3.57 -20.20
CA TYR A 84 12.14 -4.48 -20.47
C TYR A 84 11.73 -5.95 -20.52
N THR A 85 10.47 -6.27 -20.25
CA THR A 85 9.95 -7.62 -20.33
C THR A 85 8.52 -7.60 -20.85
N ASP A 86 8.13 -8.64 -21.58
CA ASP A 86 6.77 -8.83 -22.07
C ASP A 86 5.90 -9.62 -21.09
N PHE A 87 6.51 -10.18 -20.05
CA PHE A 87 5.76 -10.93 -19.04
C PHE A 87 5.10 -10.00 -18.04
N THR A 88 3.77 -10.08 -17.95
CA THR A 88 3.02 -9.40 -16.89
C THR A 88 3.24 -10.15 -15.58
N PRO A 89 3.83 -9.53 -14.56
CA PRO A 89 4.05 -10.23 -13.29
C PRO A 89 2.72 -10.62 -12.65
N ARG A 90 2.67 -11.83 -12.08
CA ARG A 90 1.49 -12.31 -11.35
C ARG A 90 1.37 -11.69 -9.97
N GLU A 91 2.48 -11.20 -9.45
CA GLU A 91 2.54 -10.56 -8.15
C GLU A 91 3.50 -9.38 -8.21
N TRP A 92 3.34 -8.44 -7.29
CA TRP A 92 4.24 -7.30 -7.19
C TRP A 92 5.55 -7.73 -6.54
N SER A 93 6.66 -7.23 -7.07
CA SER A 93 7.98 -7.39 -6.46
C SER A 93 8.30 -6.11 -5.70
N ILE A 94 8.38 -6.20 -4.36
CA ILE A 94 8.52 -5.04 -3.49
C ILE A 94 9.73 -5.23 -2.58
N ALA A 95 10.67 -4.29 -2.67
CA ALA A 95 11.81 -4.24 -1.75
C ALA A 95 11.38 -3.56 -0.45
N VAL A 96 11.76 -4.15 0.67
CA VAL A 96 11.47 -3.62 2.01
C VAL A 96 12.72 -3.67 2.87
N PRO A 97 12.86 -2.76 3.86
CA PRO A 97 13.96 -2.86 4.83
C PRO A 97 13.86 -4.15 5.63
N ARG A 98 15.00 -4.72 6.02
CA ARG A 98 15.01 -5.94 6.82
C ARG A 98 14.29 -5.81 8.15
N ALA A 99 14.16 -4.60 8.67
CA ALA A 99 13.48 -4.32 9.93
C ALA A 99 11.96 -4.42 9.86
N VAL A 100 11.36 -4.50 8.66
CA VAL A 100 9.91 -4.61 8.51
C VAL A 100 9.46 -5.99 8.96
N SER A 101 8.46 -6.05 9.85
CA SER A 101 7.97 -7.31 10.37
C SER A 101 7.16 -8.09 9.32
N GLN A 102 7.35 -9.40 9.28
CA GLN A 102 6.61 -10.27 8.37
C GLN A 102 5.08 -10.25 8.60
N PRO A 103 4.57 -10.22 9.84
CA PRO A 103 3.13 -10.11 10.05
C PRO A 103 2.50 -8.87 9.42
N LYS A 104 3.22 -7.75 9.39
CA LYS A 104 2.78 -6.53 8.72
C LYS A 104 2.61 -6.75 7.22
N LEU A 105 3.50 -7.54 6.59
CA LEU A 105 3.49 -7.81 5.16
C LEU A 105 2.42 -8.82 4.77
N LYS A 106 2.12 -9.80 5.61
CA LYS A 106 1.20 -10.90 5.30
C LYS A 106 -0.26 -10.48 5.14
N THR A 107 -0.64 -9.31 5.63
CA THR A 107 -2.04 -8.88 5.69
C THR A 107 -2.40 -7.81 4.66
N VAL A 108 -1.60 -7.67 3.60
CA VAL A 108 -1.80 -6.61 2.60
C VAL A 108 -2.99 -6.88 1.67
N GLY A 109 -3.32 -8.11 1.38
CA GLY A 109 -4.45 -8.46 0.51
C GLY A 109 -4.18 -8.33 -0.99
N VAL A 110 -2.97 -7.90 -1.38
CA VAL A 110 -2.52 -7.82 -2.76
C VAL A 110 -1.39 -8.81 -2.94
N PRO A 111 -1.38 -9.63 -4.01
CA PRO A 111 -0.28 -10.58 -4.22
C PRO A 111 1.05 -9.83 -4.39
N PHE A 112 2.01 -10.12 -3.52
CA PHE A 112 3.34 -9.53 -3.65
C PHE A 112 4.40 -10.44 -3.05
N LYS A 113 5.63 -10.26 -3.55
CA LYS A 113 6.81 -10.92 -3.03
C LYS A 113 7.73 -9.87 -2.41
N ALA A 114 8.09 -10.05 -1.15
CA ALA A 114 8.97 -9.14 -0.44
C ALA A 114 10.43 -9.50 -0.68
N TYR A 115 11.24 -8.50 -1.00
CA TYR A 115 12.70 -8.62 -1.12
C TYR A 115 13.31 -7.79 0.00
N TYR A 116 13.96 -8.46 0.95
CA TYR A 116 14.55 -7.79 2.11
C TYR A 116 15.93 -7.25 1.73
N ILE A 117 16.07 -5.94 1.77
CA ILE A 117 17.27 -5.24 1.32
C ILE A 117 18.01 -4.62 2.52
N GLN A 118 19.33 -4.69 2.52
CA GLN A 118 20.15 -4.08 3.55
C GLN A 118 20.03 -2.55 3.51
N SER A 119 20.06 -1.92 4.69
CA SER A 119 19.84 -0.48 4.81
C SER A 119 20.84 0.38 4.06
N ASP A 120 22.09 -0.08 3.92
CA ASP A 120 23.15 0.66 3.23
C ASP A 120 22.92 0.80 1.71
N VAL A 121 22.15 -0.12 1.11
CA VAL A 121 21.86 -0.10 -0.33
C VAL A 121 20.37 0.06 -0.64
N TYR A 122 19.53 0.19 0.39
CA TYR A 122 18.08 0.24 0.21
C TYR A 122 17.62 1.44 -0.60
N ASP A 123 18.18 2.62 -0.36
CA ASP A 123 17.81 3.85 -1.05
C ASP A 123 18.60 4.11 -2.34
N LEU A 124 19.57 3.28 -2.65
CA LEU A 124 20.41 3.47 -3.83
C LEU A 124 19.59 3.26 -5.11
N GLY A 125 19.49 4.28 -5.93
CA GLY A 125 18.72 4.24 -7.17
C GLY A 125 17.21 4.36 -6.98
N LYS A 126 16.76 4.78 -5.80
CA LYS A 126 15.33 5.00 -5.52
C LYS A 126 14.82 6.24 -6.24
N THR A 127 13.69 6.11 -6.93
CA THR A 127 12.99 7.20 -7.59
C THR A 127 11.48 7.00 -7.40
N GLN A 128 10.67 7.74 -8.13
CA GLN A 128 9.23 7.63 -8.04
C GLN A 128 8.62 7.44 -9.43
N ALA A 129 7.51 6.73 -9.50
CA ALA A 129 6.77 6.51 -10.73
C ALA A 129 5.27 6.50 -10.44
N ASP A 130 4.49 6.80 -11.47
CA ASP A 130 3.04 6.77 -11.40
C ASP A 130 2.51 5.40 -11.81
N PHE A 131 1.63 4.83 -10.99
CA PHE A 131 0.95 3.57 -11.24
C PHE A 131 -0.56 3.83 -11.11
N ASP A 132 -1.23 4.00 -12.24
CA ASP A 132 -2.68 4.24 -12.29
C ASP A 132 -3.13 5.43 -11.41
N GLY A 133 -2.35 6.51 -11.42
CA GLY A 133 -2.66 7.71 -10.63
C GLY A 133 -2.07 7.71 -9.22
N THR A 134 -1.42 6.63 -8.81
CA THR A 134 -0.78 6.52 -7.49
C THR A 134 0.74 6.56 -7.65
N THR A 135 1.39 7.43 -6.91
CA THR A 135 2.85 7.52 -6.92
C THR A 135 3.44 6.47 -5.98
N LEU A 136 4.29 5.59 -6.52
CA LEU A 136 5.03 4.61 -5.74
C LEU A 136 6.53 4.84 -5.89
N SER A 137 7.30 4.45 -4.88
CA SER A 137 8.74 4.37 -5.00
C SER A 137 9.13 3.18 -5.87
N ILE A 138 10.12 3.37 -6.73
CA ILE A 138 10.63 2.34 -7.64
C ILE A 138 12.13 2.53 -7.78
N TYR A 139 12.86 1.45 -8.00
CA TYR A 139 14.28 1.57 -8.36
C TYR A 139 14.40 2.02 -9.80
N ASP A 140 15.43 2.84 -10.09
CA ASP A 140 15.67 3.34 -11.43
C ASP A 140 16.07 2.19 -12.39
N LYS A 141 16.23 2.53 -13.68
CA LYS A 141 16.54 1.54 -14.71
C LYS A 141 17.85 0.83 -14.44
N GLU A 142 18.88 1.59 -14.06
CA GLU A 142 20.22 1.07 -13.80
C GLU A 142 20.21 0.10 -12.62
N ARG A 143 19.59 0.48 -11.50
CA ARG A 143 19.46 -0.40 -10.32
C ARG A 143 18.67 -1.66 -10.65
N THR A 144 17.56 -1.52 -11.40
CA THR A 144 16.70 -2.64 -11.77
C THR A 144 17.46 -3.66 -12.63
N ILE A 145 18.24 -3.20 -13.59
CA ILE A 145 19.06 -4.08 -14.43
C ILE A 145 20.10 -4.80 -13.58
N CYS A 146 20.79 -4.09 -12.68
CA CYS A 146 21.78 -4.70 -11.79
C CYS A 146 21.16 -5.76 -10.88
N ASP A 147 19.96 -5.53 -10.35
CA ASP A 147 19.30 -6.46 -9.43
C ASP A 147 18.83 -7.75 -10.13
N CYS A 148 18.60 -7.70 -11.45
CA CYS A 148 18.12 -8.85 -12.22
C CYS A 148 19.24 -9.71 -12.84
N PHE A 149 20.49 -9.25 -12.75
CA PHE A 149 21.62 -9.97 -13.32
C PHE A 149 22.77 -10.25 -12.32
#